data_0c87cdf33cb8c74054d9b2e8a284c7af
#
_entry.id   0c87cdf33cb8c74054d9b2e8a284c7af
#
_cell.length_a   1.000
_cell.length_b   1.000
_cell.length_c   1.000
_cell.angle_alpha   90.00
_cell.angle_beta   90.00
_cell.angle_gamma   90.00
#
_symmetry.space_group_name_H-M   'P 1'
#
loop_
_entity.id
_entity.type
_entity.pdbx_description
1 polymer ?
#
loop_
_entity_poly.entity_id
_entity_poly.type
_entity_poly.pdbx_seq_one_letter_code
_entity_poly.pdbx_strand_id
1 'polypeptide(L)'
;MQKLSAAIEKRVEDLLSRMPLEEKVGQLVQVDLYKIPDFETAIKEGHVGSLLSSFDAQNNNRFQKAAVEGSRLGIPLLVGNDVIHGYRTVFPIPLALACTWNPDLVEKATRIAAEEAATVGTSWIYAPMVDISREPRWGRIAEGAGEDPFLGGRLAEAQVRGIQSAELTNGWQIVACPKHYVGYGAVEAGREYNTTDFS
;
A
#
# COMPACT_ATOMS: atom_id res chain seq x y z
N MET A 1 16.15 10.80 -0.13
CA MET A 1 15.26 10.57 1.02
C MET A 1 15.12 11.87 1.79
N GLN A 2 13.92 12.38 1.95
CA GLN A 2 13.67 13.53 2.82
C GLN A 2 13.90 13.09 4.27
N LYS A 3 14.78 13.77 5.01
CA LYS A 3 14.99 13.47 6.43
C LYS A 3 13.70 13.75 7.20
N LEU A 4 13.30 12.81 8.04
CA LEU A 4 12.23 13.05 9.01
C LEU A 4 12.59 14.29 9.85
N SER A 5 11.59 15.05 10.28
CA SER A 5 11.86 16.13 11.20
C SER A 5 12.35 15.55 12.55
N ALA A 6 13.26 16.25 13.24
CA ALA A 6 13.79 15.81 14.52
C ALA A 6 12.68 15.56 15.56
N ALA A 7 11.55 16.26 15.44
CA ALA A 7 10.38 16.05 16.30
C ALA A 7 9.70 14.69 16.03
N ILE A 8 9.62 14.28 14.76
CA ILE A 8 9.07 12.97 14.39
C ILE A 8 10.00 11.86 14.86
N GLU A 9 11.32 11.98 14.59
CA GLU A 9 12.31 11.00 15.04
C GLU A 9 12.25 10.79 16.55
N LYS A 10 12.24 11.88 17.32
CA LYS A 10 12.12 11.81 18.78
C LYS A 10 10.83 11.12 19.24
N ARG A 11 9.71 11.35 18.56
CA ARG A 11 8.43 10.70 18.87
C ARG A 11 8.47 9.20 18.58
N VAL A 12 9.11 8.80 17.48
CA VAL A 12 9.30 7.39 17.12
C VAL A 12 10.18 6.69 18.16
N GLU A 13 11.30 7.30 18.54
CA GLU A 13 12.20 6.75 19.57
C GLU A 13 11.50 6.60 20.92
N ASP A 14 10.70 7.60 21.35
CA ASP A 14 9.91 7.51 22.57
C ASP A 14 8.93 6.33 22.54
N LEU A 15 8.19 6.16 21.44
CA LEU A 15 7.28 5.03 21.26
C LEU A 15 8.03 3.69 21.31
N LEU A 16 9.11 3.55 20.55
CA LEU A 16 9.92 2.32 20.50
C LEU A 16 10.52 1.97 21.86
N SER A 17 10.95 2.97 22.66
CA SER A 17 11.51 2.74 23.98
C SER A 17 10.50 2.17 24.99
N ARG A 18 9.22 2.45 24.77
CA ARG A 18 8.12 2.00 25.63
C ARG A 18 7.52 0.65 25.21
N MET A 19 7.82 0.17 24.00
CA MET A 19 7.30 -1.09 23.47
C MET A 19 8.08 -2.29 24.00
N PRO A 20 7.46 -3.32 24.59
CA PRO A 20 8.06 -4.64 24.72
C PRO A 20 8.23 -5.29 23.33
N LEU A 21 8.92 -6.42 23.28
CA LEU A 21 9.22 -7.09 22.02
C LEU A 21 7.96 -7.50 21.26
N GLU A 22 6.96 -7.97 21.98
CA GLU A 22 5.68 -8.42 21.41
C GLU A 22 4.97 -7.30 20.67
N GLU A 23 4.92 -6.09 21.23
CA GLU A 23 4.32 -4.94 20.55
C GLU A 23 5.15 -4.46 19.35
N LYS A 24 6.50 -4.53 19.45
CA LYS A 24 7.37 -4.22 18.31
C LYS A 24 7.12 -5.17 17.14
N VAL A 25 7.00 -6.47 17.43
CA VAL A 25 6.64 -7.48 16.43
C VAL A 25 5.22 -7.21 15.91
N GLY A 26 4.27 -6.89 16.78
CA GLY A 26 2.90 -6.56 16.40
C GLY A 26 2.81 -5.42 15.38
N GLN A 27 3.66 -4.39 15.49
CA GLN A 27 3.70 -3.30 14.48
C GLN A 27 4.09 -3.79 13.07
N LEU A 28 4.79 -4.92 12.96
CA LEU A 28 5.18 -5.53 11.69
C LEU A 28 4.14 -6.52 11.17
N VAL A 29 3.14 -6.86 11.97
CA VAL A 29 2.11 -7.83 11.60
C VAL A 29 1.02 -7.14 10.80
N GLN A 30 0.78 -7.66 9.61
CA GLN A 30 -0.37 -7.34 8.76
C GLN A 30 -1.33 -8.51 8.74
N VAL A 31 -2.61 -8.23 8.90
CA VAL A 31 -3.64 -9.27 8.92
C VAL A 31 -4.76 -9.01 7.93
N ASP A 32 -5.24 -10.09 7.36
CA ASP A 32 -6.49 -10.14 6.62
C ASP A 32 -7.63 -10.38 7.61
N LEU A 33 -8.63 -9.52 7.60
CA LEU A 33 -9.74 -9.49 8.55
C LEU A 33 -10.49 -10.81 8.72
N TYR A 34 -10.48 -11.66 7.70
CA TYR A 34 -11.23 -12.91 7.69
C TYR A 34 -10.48 -14.08 8.31
N LYS A 35 -9.25 -13.89 8.80
CA LYS A 35 -8.36 -14.98 9.22
C LYS A 35 -8.08 -15.07 10.72
N ILE A 36 -8.48 -14.09 11.52
CA ILE A 36 -8.20 -14.08 12.96
C ILE A 36 -9.51 -14.04 13.76
N PRO A 37 -9.79 -15.05 14.59
CA PRO A 37 -10.81 -14.95 15.62
C PRO A 37 -10.44 -13.85 16.63
N ASP A 38 -11.42 -13.09 17.10
CA ASP A 38 -11.24 -12.03 18.11
C ASP A 38 -10.20 -10.96 17.75
N PHE A 39 -10.37 -10.43 16.55
CA PHE A 39 -9.46 -9.45 15.95
C PHE A 39 -9.31 -8.16 16.78
N GLU A 40 -10.38 -7.69 17.44
CA GLU A 40 -10.31 -6.48 18.27
C GLU A 40 -9.43 -6.66 19.51
N THR A 41 -9.42 -7.83 20.10
CA THR A 41 -8.52 -8.14 21.22
C THR A 41 -7.07 -8.10 20.76
N ALA A 42 -6.73 -8.71 19.62
CA ALA A 42 -5.38 -8.66 19.08
C ALA A 42 -4.90 -7.22 18.79
N ILE A 43 -5.81 -6.33 18.32
CA ILE A 43 -5.51 -4.91 18.15
C ILE A 43 -5.22 -4.24 19.49
N LYS A 44 -6.08 -4.43 20.49
CA LYS A 44 -5.93 -3.82 21.83
C LYS A 44 -4.66 -4.27 22.55
N GLU A 45 -4.25 -5.50 22.33
CA GLU A 45 -3.02 -6.07 22.88
C GLU A 45 -1.75 -5.64 22.12
N GLY A 46 -1.90 -4.89 21.01
CA GLY A 46 -0.77 -4.40 20.22
C GLY A 46 -0.13 -5.45 19.31
N HIS A 47 -0.83 -6.54 19.01
CA HIS A 47 -0.33 -7.64 18.18
C HIS A 47 -0.53 -7.42 16.67
N VAL A 48 -1.15 -6.31 16.27
CA VAL A 48 -1.46 -5.99 14.86
C VAL A 48 -1.13 -4.53 14.57
N GLY A 49 -0.35 -4.27 13.54
CA GLY A 49 0.02 -2.93 13.08
C GLY A 49 -0.72 -2.48 11.82
N SER A 50 -1.20 -3.42 11.02
CA SER A 50 -1.86 -3.09 9.76
C SER A 50 -2.94 -4.10 9.35
N LEU A 51 -3.90 -3.61 8.57
CA LEU A 51 -4.98 -4.39 7.98
C LEU A 51 -4.76 -4.56 6.49
N LEU A 52 -5.10 -5.73 5.97
CA LEU A 52 -5.18 -6.01 4.54
C LEU A 52 -6.64 -6.19 4.12
N SER A 53 -7.00 -5.63 2.97
CA SER A 53 -8.29 -5.83 2.31
C SER A 53 -9.51 -5.40 3.15
N SER A 54 -9.41 -4.26 3.82
CA SER A 54 -10.52 -3.69 4.57
C SER A 54 -11.15 -2.53 3.79
N PHE A 55 -12.35 -2.77 3.24
CA PHE A 55 -13.06 -1.85 2.34
C PHE A 55 -14.31 -1.21 2.96
N ASP A 56 -14.55 -1.45 4.24
CA ASP A 56 -15.74 -0.97 4.96
C ASP A 56 -15.37 0.12 5.97
N ALA A 57 -15.93 1.32 5.78
CA ALA A 57 -15.63 2.48 6.62
C ALA A 57 -16.04 2.28 8.09
N GLN A 58 -17.15 1.57 8.36
CA GLN A 58 -17.61 1.35 9.72
C GLN A 58 -16.67 0.41 10.47
N ASN A 59 -16.25 -0.68 9.80
CA ASN A 59 -15.27 -1.59 10.37
C ASN A 59 -13.92 -0.90 10.58
N ASN A 60 -13.45 -0.14 9.59
CA ASN A 60 -12.19 0.60 9.73
C ASN A 60 -12.23 1.58 10.91
N ASN A 61 -13.32 2.32 11.08
CA ASN A 61 -13.49 3.22 12.22
C ASN A 61 -13.54 2.45 13.55
N ARG A 62 -14.22 1.30 13.61
CA ARG A 62 -14.27 0.45 14.81
C ARG A 62 -12.87 -0.07 15.20
N PHE A 63 -12.09 -0.53 14.23
CA PHE A 63 -10.73 -1.03 14.47
C PHE A 63 -9.76 0.09 14.82
N GLN A 64 -9.85 1.24 14.17
CA GLN A 64 -9.07 2.42 14.55
C GLN A 64 -9.39 2.88 15.97
N LYS A 65 -10.66 2.88 16.35
CA LYS A 65 -11.06 3.19 17.74
C LYS A 65 -10.47 2.17 18.71
N ALA A 66 -10.51 0.88 18.41
CA ALA A 66 -9.90 -0.15 19.24
C ALA A 66 -8.38 0.05 19.39
N ALA A 67 -7.70 0.46 18.32
CA ALA A 67 -6.27 0.74 18.33
C ALA A 67 -5.93 2.00 19.14
N VAL A 68 -6.62 3.12 18.88
CA VAL A 68 -6.27 4.42 19.45
C VAL A 68 -6.74 4.57 20.91
N GLU A 69 -7.96 4.11 21.23
CA GLU A 69 -8.57 4.27 22.55
C GLU A 69 -8.42 3.01 23.42
N GLY A 70 -8.27 1.83 22.80
CA GLY A 70 -8.26 0.55 23.51
C GLY A 70 -6.87 -0.05 23.74
N SER A 71 -5.85 0.36 22.98
CA SER A 71 -4.48 -0.16 23.15
C SER A 71 -3.65 0.74 24.08
N ARG A 72 -2.61 0.15 24.66
CA ARG A 72 -1.74 0.83 25.65
C ARG A 72 -1.01 2.05 25.10
N LEU A 73 -0.62 2.04 23.82
CA LEU A 73 0.18 3.10 23.20
C LEU A 73 -0.65 4.02 22.29
N GLY A 74 -1.88 3.66 21.97
CA GLY A 74 -2.76 4.45 21.12
C GLY A 74 -2.26 4.65 19.70
N ILE A 75 -1.53 3.68 19.15
CA ILE A 75 -0.98 3.76 17.78
C ILE A 75 -2.07 3.36 16.80
N PRO A 76 -2.41 4.21 15.82
CA PRO A 76 -3.40 3.87 14.80
C PRO A 76 -2.89 2.76 13.87
N LEU A 77 -3.82 1.98 13.32
CA LEU A 77 -3.52 0.96 12.31
C LEU A 77 -3.29 1.59 10.93
N LEU A 78 -2.41 0.96 10.15
CA LEU A 78 -2.39 1.18 8.70
C LEU A 78 -3.46 0.31 8.05
N VAL A 79 -4.30 0.90 7.20
CA VAL A 79 -5.31 0.18 6.40
C VAL A 79 -4.83 0.11 4.97
N GLY A 80 -4.41 -1.09 4.56
CA GLY A 80 -3.82 -1.37 3.27
C GLY A 80 -4.77 -2.03 2.28
N ASN A 81 -4.81 -1.52 1.05
CA ASN A 81 -5.66 -2.07 -0.01
C ASN A 81 -4.95 -2.08 -1.37
N ASP A 82 -5.26 -3.09 -2.18
CA ASP A 82 -4.89 -3.11 -3.59
C ASP A 82 -5.81 -2.20 -4.39
N VAL A 83 -5.35 -0.99 -4.69
CA VAL A 83 -6.04 -0.01 -5.55
C VAL A 83 -5.18 0.19 -6.79
N ILE A 84 -5.26 -0.75 -7.72
CA ILE A 84 -4.31 -0.87 -8.85
C ILE A 84 -4.75 -0.02 -10.04
N HIS A 85 -6.04 -0.04 -10.38
CA HIS A 85 -6.58 0.73 -11.49
C HIS A 85 -7.99 1.29 -11.21
N GLY A 86 -8.19 1.78 -10.01
CA GLY A 86 -9.44 2.37 -9.55
C GLY A 86 -9.91 1.79 -8.23
N TYR A 87 -10.88 2.47 -7.60
CA TYR A 87 -11.54 2.02 -6.38
C TYR A 87 -13.05 1.87 -6.64
N ARG A 88 -13.80 2.95 -6.67
CA ARG A 88 -15.21 2.96 -7.15
C ARG A 88 -15.27 3.21 -8.64
N THR A 89 -14.52 4.19 -9.13
CA THR A 89 -14.30 4.42 -10.54
C THR A 89 -13.25 3.46 -11.06
N VAL A 90 -13.62 2.62 -12.02
CA VAL A 90 -12.70 1.67 -12.66
C VAL A 90 -12.03 2.36 -13.84
N PHE A 91 -10.71 2.47 -13.78
CA PHE A 91 -9.86 2.95 -14.87
C PHE A 91 -9.32 1.79 -15.71
N PRO A 92 -8.78 2.04 -16.91
CA PRO A 92 -8.04 1.01 -17.64
C PRO A 92 -6.92 0.42 -16.79
N ILE A 93 -6.59 -0.85 -17.03
CA ILE A 93 -5.47 -1.52 -16.35
C ILE A 93 -4.15 -0.76 -16.58
N PRO A 94 -3.17 -0.87 -15.68
CA PRO A 94 -1.91 -0.14 -15.78
C PRO A 94 -1.19 -0.32 -17.13
N LEU A 95 -1.20 -1.53 -17.70
CA LEU A 95 -0.64 -1.77 -19.01
C LEU A 95 -1.35 -0.95 -20.12
N ALA A 96 -2.66 -0.81 -20.06
CA ALA A 96 -3.41 0.02 -21.02
C ALA A 96 -3.19 1.53 -20.76
N LEU A 97 -3.07 1.95 -19.51
CA LEU A 97 -2.68 3.32 -19.17
C LEU A 97 -1.27 3.64 -19.68
N ALA A 98 -0.35 2.69 -19.63
CA ALA A 98 1.01 2.87 -20.17
C ALA A 98 1.01 3.15 -21.68
N CYS A 99 0.07 2.57 -22.44
CA CYS A 99 -0.09 2.85 -23.89
C CYS A 99 -0.45 4.31 -24.19
N THR A 100 -0.88 5.08 -23.21
CA THR A 100 -1.16 6.53 -23.42
C THR A 100 0.12 7.36 -23.53
N TRP A 101 1.24 6.89 -23.02
CA TRP A 101 2.51 7.62 -22.92
C TRP A 101 2.34 8.98 -22.20
N ASN A 102 1.34 9.09 -21.36
CA ASN A 102 0.96 10.34 -20.69
C ASN A 102 0.98 10.20 -19.16
N PRO A 103 2.10 10.55 -18.50
CA PRO A 103 2.21 10.48 -17.04
C PRO A 103 1.18 11.34 -16.30
N ASP A 104 0.80 12.50 -16.85
CA ASP A 104 -0.18 13.39 -16.19
C ASP A 104 -1.57 12.75 -16.13
N LEU A 105 -1.94 12.03 -17.18
CA LEU A 105 -3.21 11.28 -17.21
C LEU A 105 -3.18 10.15 -16.17
N VAL A 106 -2.06 9.44 -16.06
CA VAL A 106 -1.87 8.35 -15.09
C VAL A 106 -1.91 8.90 -13.66
N GLU A 107 -1.23 10.02 -13.38
CA GLU A 107 -1.28 10.69 -12.08
C GLU A 107 -2.71 11.08 -11.70
N LYS A 108 -3.45 11.67 -12.64
CA LYS A 108 -4.85 12.08 -12.41
C LYS A 108 -5.77 10.90 -12.11
N ALA A 109 -5.68 9.83 -12.88
CA ALA A 109 -6.48 8.62 -12.67
C ALA A 109 -6.18 7.99 -11.31
N THR A 110 -4.91 7.90 -10.96
CA THR A 110 -4.46 7.33 -9.69
C THR A 110 -4.86 8.19 -8.49
N ARG A 111 -4.82 9.52 -8.63
CA ARG A 111 -5.30 10.45 -7.60
C ARG A 111 -6.79 10.24 -7.30
N ILE A 112 -7.63 10.17 -8.33
CA ILE A 112 -9.07 9.94 -8.16
C ILE A 112 -9.31 8.61 -7.43
N ALA A 113 -8.61 7.55 -7.83
CA ALA A 113 -8.73 6.26 -7.17
C ALA A 113 -8.31 6.30 -5.69
N ALA A 114 -7.24 7.02 -5.39
CA ALA A 114 -6.75 7.20 -4.02
C ALA A 114 -7.70 8.06 -3.16
N GLU A 115 -8.25 9.16 -3.71
CA GLU A 115 -9.26 9.98 -3.04
C GLU A 115 -10.52 9.17 -2.71
N GLU A 116 -10.99 8.34 -3.63
CA GLU A 116 -12.12 7.43 -3.38
C GLU A 116 -11.79 6.42 -2.29
N ALA A 117 -10.61 5.81 -2.29
CA ALA A 117 -10.17 4.86 -1.27
C ALA A 117 -10.00 5.52 0.10
N ALA A 118 -9.57 6.79 0.16
CA ALA A 118 -9.46 7.55 1.39
C ALA A 118 -10.80 7.65 2.13
N THR A 119 -11.92 7.70 1.40
CA THR A 119 -13.26 7.82 2.01
C THR A 119 -13.66 6.66 2.92
N VAL A 120 -13.01 5.51 2.77
CA VAL A 120 -13.24 4.34 3.64
C VAL A 120 -12.10 4.12 4.64
N GLY A 121 -11.15 5.07 4.73
CA GLY A 121 -10.05 5.00 5.69
C GLY A 121 -8.81 4.27 5.18
N THR A 122 -8.71 3.94 3.88
CA THR A 122 -7.48 3.41 3.29
C THR A 122 -6.35 4.42 3.47
N SER A 123 -5.27 3.99 4.14
CA SER A 123 -4.09 4.83 4.41
C SER A 123 -2.83 4.32 3.72
N TRP A 124 -2.89 3.13 3.12
CA TRP A 124 -1.78 2.49 2.43
C TRP A 124 -2.29 1.79 1.17
N ILE A 125 -1.75 2.14 -0.01
CA ILE A 125 -2.11 1.55 -1.29
C ILE A 125 -0.94 0.73 -1.82
N TYR A 126 -1.18 -0.55 -2.14
CA TYR A 126 -0.18 -1.49 -2.67
C TYR A 126 0.01 -1.29 -4.18
N ALA A 127 0.39 -0.09 -4.56
CA ALA A 127 0.72 0.35 -5.91
C ALA A 127 1.75 1.51 -5.84
N PRO A 128 2.50 1.75 -6.93
CA PRO A 128 2.49 1.09 -8.21
C PRO A 128 3.22 -0.26 -8.24
N MET A 129 2.85 -1.12 -9.21
CA MET A 129 3.66 -2.27 -9.56
C MET A 129 4.74 -1.82 -10.56
N VAL A 130 6.01 -1.92 -10.13
CA VAL A 130 7.17 -1.44 -10.90
C VAL A 130 8.00 -2.57 -11.50
N ASP A 131 7.46 -3.78 -11.50
CA ASP A 131 8.11 -4.94 -12.08
C ASP A 131 8.23 -4.79 -13.60
N ILE A 132 9.44 -4.99 -14.12
CA ILE A 132 9.69 -4.98 -15.56
C ILE A 132 9.25 -6.32 -16.14
N SER A 133 8.23 -6.30 -16.98
CA SER A 133 7.61 -7.49 -17.54
C SER A 133 8.42 -7.98 -18.74
N ARG A 134 9.16 -9.08 -18.57
CA ARG A 134 9.99 -9.69 -19.61
C ARG A 134 9.23 -10.76 -20.42
N GLU A 135 8.21 -11.35 -19.82
CA GLU A 135 7.50 -12.49 -20.39
C GLU A 135 6.01 -12.15 -20.56
N PRO A 136 5.51 -11.98 -21.79
CA PRO A 136 4.14 -11.53 -22.03
C PRO A 136 3.07 -12.55 -21.61
N ARG A 137 3.43 -13.81 -21.35
CA ARG A 137 2.51 -14.83 -20.83
C ARG A 137 2.27 -14.71 -19.31
N TRP A 138 3.07 -13.90 -18.62
CA TRP A 138 2.86 -13.67 -17.20
C TRP A 138 1.56 -12.89 -16.95
N GLY A 139 0.63 -13.48 -16.18
CA GLY A 139 -0.70 -12.88 -15.98
C GLY A 139 -0.67 -11.50 -15.34
N ARG A 140 0.30 -11.22 -14.47
CA ARG A 140 0.42 -9.92 -13.78
C ARG A 140 1.04 -8.81 -14.62
N ILE A 141 1.41 -9.06 -15.86
CA ILE A 141 1.82 -7.99 -16.79
C ILE A 141 0.73 -6.90 -16.92
N ALA A 142 -0.53 -7.27 -16.70
CA ALA A 142 -1.68 -6.36 -16.70
C ALA A 142 -1.59 -5.26 -15.61
N GLU A 143 -0.88 -5.52 -14.51
CA GLU A 143 -0.76 -4.62 -13.38
C GLU A 143 0.42 -3.63 -13.49
N GLY A 144 1.33 -3.84 -14.43
CA GLY A 144 2.54 -3.05 -14.64
C GLY A 144 2.51 -2.18 -15.88
N ALA A 145 3.60 -1.46 -16.11
CA ALA A 145 3.76 -0.52 -17.23
C ALA A 145 4.42 -1.17 -18.48
N GLY A 146 4.64 -2.48 -18.47
CA GLY A 146 5.26 -3.19 -19.59
C GLY A 146 6.74 -3.46 -19.42
N GLU A 147 7.49 -3.50 -20.53
CA GLU A 147 8.87 -3.96 -20.58
C GLU A 147 9.93 -2.85 -20.51
N ASP A 148 9.56 -1.60 -20.79
CA ASP A 148 10.48 -0.48 -20.82
C ASP A 148 10.72 0.10 -19.40
N PRO A 149 11.95 0.03 -18.87
CA PRO A 149 12.23 0.51 -17.51
C PRO A 149 12.16 2.04 -17.39
N PHE A 150 12.41 2.78 -18.46
CA PHE A 150 12.33 4.25 -18.43
C PHE A 150 10.87 4.70 -18.35
N LEU A 151 10.02 4.22 -19.24
CA LEU A 151 8.58 4.51 -19.21
C LEU A 151 7.96 4.04 -17.89
N GLY A 152 8.29 2.81 -17.48
CA GLY A 152 7.84 2.25 -16.19
C GLY A 152 8.20 3.13 -15.01
N GLY A 153 9.43 3.64 -14.96
CA GLY A 153 9.89 4.57 -13.92
C GLY A 153 9.13 5.90 -13.93
N ARG A 154 8.87 6.48 -15.11
CA ARG A 154 8.11 7.75 -15.23
C ARG A 154 6.65 7.59 -14.81
N LEU A 155 6.03 6.46 -15.18
CA LEU A 155 4.64 6.18 -14.79
C LEU A 155 4.54 5.81 -13.31
N ALA A 156 5.51 5.10 -12.76
CA ALA A 156 5.58 4.83 -11.32
C ALA A 156 5.69 6.11 -10.49
N GLU A 157 6.54 7.06 -10.92
CA GLU A 157 6.62 8.38 -10.30
C GLU A 157 5.27 9.12 -10.31
N ALA A 158 4.57 9.09 -11.46
CA ALA A 158 3.26 9.70 -11.61
C ALA A 158 2.21 9.04 -10.67
N GLN A 159 2.20 7.71 -10.59
CA GLN A 159 1.30 6.98 -9.68
C GLN A 159 1.59 7.29 -8.21
N VAL A 160 2.85 7.34 -7.80
CA VAL A 160 3.22 7.73 -6.42
C VAL A 160 2.74 9.14 -6.10
N ARG A 161 2.95 10.11 -7.03
CA ARG A 161 2.43 11.48 -6.83
C ARG A 161 0.90 11.49 -6.74
N GLY A 162 0.21 10.73 -7.58
CA GLY A 162 -1.25 10.60 -7.54
C GLY A 162 -1.74 10.06 -6.21
N ILE A 163 -1.19 8.95 -5.74
CA ILE A 163 -1.56 8.32 -4.47
C ILE A 163 -1.28 9.27 -3.30
N GLN A 164 -0.09 9.83 -3.22
CA GLN A 164 0.35 10.63 -2.07
C GLN A 164 -0.19 12.07 -2.09
N SER A 165 -0.92 12.48 -3.13
CA SER A 165 -1.69 13.72 -3.13
C SER A 165 -3.07 13.60 -2.48
N ALA A 166 -3.57 12.38 -2.30
CA ALA A 166 -4.83 12.14 -1.60
C ALA A 166 -4.64 12.24 -0.09
N GLU A 167 -5.61 12.85 0.56
CA GLU A 167 -5.58 13.08 2.00
C GLU A 167 -6.76 12.36 2.69
N LEU A 168 -6.50 11.86 3.88
CA LEU A 168 -7.52 11.40 4.79
C LEU A 168 -8.21 12.60 5.48
N THR A 169 -9.41 12.39 6.03
CA THR A 169 -10.17 13.43 6.73
C THR A 169 -9.43 14.10 7.89
N ASN A 170 -8.39 13.47 8.42
CA ASN A 170 -7.52 13.99 9.48
C ASN A 170 -6.26 14.70 8.94
N GLY A 171 -6.16 14.93 7.65
CA GLY A 171 -5.01 15.57 7.00
C GLY A 171 -3.79 14.65 6.79
N TRP A 172 -3.91 13.36 7.02
CA TRP A 172 -2.84 12.40 6.74
C TRP A 172 -2.89 11.99 5.27
N GLN A 173 -1.72 11.88 4.66
CA GLN A 173 -1.60 11.42 3.28
C GLN A 173 -1.64 9.89 3.22
N ILE A 174 -2.16 9.38 2.10
CA ILE A 174 -2.06 7.95 1.78
C ILE A 174 -0.62 7.62 1.38
N VAL A 175 -0.12 6.49 1.82
CA VAL A 175 1.22 5.99 1.48
C VAL A 175 1.14 5.08 0.26
N ALA A 176 1.96 5.34 -0.75
CA ALA A 176 2.17 4.45 -1.88
C ALA A 176 3.16 3.33 -1.53
N CYS A 177 3.03 2.18 -2.17
CA CYS A 177 3.91 1.03 -2.00
C CYS A 177 4.37 0.53 -3.38
N PRO A 178 5.46 1.08 -3.94
CA PRO A 178 6.07 0.50 -5.12
C PRO A 178 6.48 -0.95 -4.85
N LYS A 179 6.01 -1.87 -5.71
CA LYS A 179 6.19 -3.32 -5.54
C LYS A 179 6.57 -3.97 -6.87
N HIS A 180 7.26 -5.13 -6.89
CA HIS A 180 7.77 -5.91 -5.77
C HIS A 180 9.29 -5.79 -5.72
N TYR A 181 9.88 -5.78 -4.56
CA TYR A 181 11.32 -5.77 -4.41
C TYR A 181 11.81 -7.22 -4.22
N VAL A 182 12.51 -7.81 -5.18
CA VAL A 182 12.89 -7.40 -6.53
C VAL A 182 12.85 -8.65 -7.44
N GLY A 183 12.60 -8.42 -8.75
CA GLY A 183 12.76 -9.48 -9.74
C GLY A 183 11.50 -10.24 -10.12
N TYR A 184 10.36 -9.89 -9.56
CA TYR A 184 9.12 -10.64 -9.74
C TYR A 184 8.63 -10.67 -11.21
N GLY A 185 8.88 -9.61 -11.99
CA GLY A 185 8.56 -9.57 -13.42
C GLY A 185 9.44 -10.44 -14.35
N ALA A 186 10.45 -11.10 -13.79
CA ALA A 186 11.37 -11.97 -14.53
C ALA A 186 11.11 -13.46 -14.30
N VAL A 187 9.90 -13.83 -13.88
CA VAL A 187 9.50 -15.23 -13.69
C VAL A 187 9.65 -16.05 -14.96
N GLU A 188 10.29 -17.21 -14.85
CA GLU A 188 10.53 -18.08 -16.00
C GLU A 188 9.24 -18.60 -16.62
N ALA A 189 9.18 -18.54 -17.96
CA ALA A 189 8.05 -18.99 -18.78
C ALA A 189 6.69 -18.34 -18.42
N GLY A 190 6.70 -17.17 -17.75
CA GLY A 190 5.50 -16.48 -17.30
C GLY A 190 4.69 -17.21 -16.24
N ARG A 191 5.28 -18.19 -15.59
CA ARG A 191 4.60 -18.99 -14.55
C ARG A 191 4.68 -18.27 -13.22
N GLU A 192 3.53 -17.92 -12.70
CA GLU A 192 3.40 -17.26 -11.39
C GLU A 192 4.13 -18.04 -10.29
N TYR A 193 4.88 -17.32 -9.46
CA TYR A 193 5.72 -17.87 -8.37
C TYR A 193 6.83 -18.85 -8.81
N ASN A 194 7.18 -18.88 -10.09
CA ASN A 194 8.30 -19.69 -10.54
C ASN A 194 9.64 -19.00 -10.22
N THR A 195 10.72 -19.73 -10.49
CA THR A 195 12.09 -19.21 -10.35
C THR A 195 12.32 -17.98 -11.23
N THR A 196 13.22 -17.12 -10.79
CA THR A 196 13.74 -15.99 -11.55
C THR A 196 15.26 -16.13 -11.66
N ASP A 197 15.80 -15.91 -12.84
CA ASP A 197 17.26 -15.86 -13.06
C ASP A 197 17.67 -14.42 -13.38
N PHE A 198 18.55 -13.88 -12.55
CA PHE A 198 19.21 -12.60 -12.75
C PHE A 198 20.70 -12.83 -12.86
N SER A 199 21.22 -12.62 -14.05
CA SER A 199 22.67 -12.55 -14.29
C SER A 199 23.19 -11.14 -14.04
#